data_271740b8abfb82eeec35b1bba44c1770
#
_entry.id   271740b8abfb82eeec35b1bba44c1770
#
_cell.length_a   1.000
_cell.length_b   1.000
_cell.length_c   1.000
_cell.angle_alpha   90.00
_cell.angle_beta   90.00
_cell.angle_gamma   90.00
#
_symmetry.space_group_name_H-M   'P 1'
#
loop_
_entity.id
_entity.type
_entity.pdbx_description
1 polymer ?
#
loop_
_entity_poly.entity_id
_entity_poly.type
_entity_poly.pdbx_seq_one_letter_code
_entity_poly.pdbx_strand_id
1 'polypeptide(L)'
;MELKGRVAVVTGGTRGVGAGIARSFAAAGAEVVVCARRPPEVPVRGVEFMALDVRDRDAVAALFAALPRVDVLVNNAGGGPYRLLADADAARHARVIELNLLAPLTVSLAAYDHLRRAKGSVVMVGSVSGGRPSPGSAAYGAAKAGLENLARSMAVEWAPDVRVNTLVVGMVRTELAHLHYGDERGVGAVSRTVPLGRLAEPADVGAAAVFLASDAAAYISGASLQVHGGGERPLFLDAATAHRET
;
A
#
# COMPACT_ATOMS: atom_id res chain seq x y z
N MET A 1 6.06 3.09 -19.43
CA MET A 1 4.69 3.07 -18.85
C MET A 1 4.30 4.52 -18.59
N GLU A 2 3.24 4.98 -19.21
CA GLU A 2 2.79 6.37 -19.10
C GLU A 2 1.42 6.42 -18.44
N LEU A 3 1.20 7.44 -17.61
CA LEU A 3 -0.09 7.75 -17.00
C LEU A 3 -0.57 9.16 -17.42
N LYS A 4 -0.09 9.65 -18.55
CA LYS A 4 -0.42 10.99 -19.06
C LYS A 4 -1.92 11.17 -19.24
N GLY A 5 -2.46 12.25 -18.68
CA GLY A 5 -3.89 12.57 -18.72
C GLY A 5 -4.76 11.73 -17.78
N ARG A 6 -4.16 10.94 -16.89
CA ARG A 6 -4.87 10.21 -15.82
C ARG A 6 -4.80 10.98 -14.51
N VAL A 7 -5.90 11.00 -13.79
CA VAL A 7 -6.00 11.54 -12.42
C VAL A 7 -5.88 10.39 -11.44
N ALA A 8 -4.91 10.46 -10.54
CA ALA A 8 -4.65 9.44 -9.54
C ALA A 8 -4.82 9.99 -8.11
N VAL A 9 -5.59 9.29 -7.29
CA VAL A 9 -5.74 9.57 -5.86
C VAL A 9 -4.90 8.58 -5.05
N VAL A 10 -4.00 9.08 -4.19
CA VAL A 10 -3.15 8.24 -3.33
C VAL A 10 -3.44 8.57 -1.86
N THR A 11 -4.06 7.63 -1.14
CA THR A 11 -4.30 7.79 0.29
C THR A 11 -3.01 7.58 1.09
N GLY A 12 -2.78 8.42 2.11
CA GLY A 12 -1.52 8.38 2.88
C GLY A 12 -0.30 8.77 2.05
N GLY A 13 -0.49 9.62 1.02
CA GLY A 13 0.53 9.95 0.02
C GLY A 13 1.58 10.97 0.44
N THR A 14 1.60 11.42 1.71
CA THR A 14 2.47 12.52 2.16
C THR A 14 3.84 12.08 2.66
N ARG A 15 4.06 10.77 2.89
CA ARG A 15 5.34 10.21 3.36
C ARG A 15 5.49 8.73 2.99
N GLY A 16 6.69 8.18 3.18
CA GLY A 16 7.01 6.76 3.01
C GLY A 16 6.61 6.20 1.66
N VAL A 17 5.99 5.02 1.69
CA VAL A 17 5.55 4.30 0.48
C VAL A 17 4.60 5.15 -0.37
N GLY A 18 3.60 5.78 0.27
CA GLY A 18 2.62 6.61 -0.43
C GLY A 18 3.23 7.79 -1.16
N ALA A 19 4.21 8.48 -0.55
CA ALA A 19 4.94 9.56 -1.21
C ALA A 19 5.81 9.04 -2.36
N GLY A 20 6.39 7.83 -2.22
CA GLY A 20 7.10 7.16 -3.32
C GLY A 20 6.19 6.87 -4.51
N ILE A 21 5.00 6.33 -4.25
CA ILE A 21 3.99 6.08 -5.27
C ILE A 21 3.57 7.40 -5.94
N ALA A 22 3.26 8.45 -5.16
CA ALA A 22 2.85 9.74 -5.68
C ALA A 22 3.91 10.35 -6.61
N ARG A 23 5.19 10.31 -6.21
CA ARG A 23 6.31 10.75 -7.05
C ARG A 23 6.43 9.95 -8.34
N SER A 24 6.30 8.62 -8.27
CA SER A 24 6.38 7.76 -9.44
C SER A 24 5.23 8.01 -10.42
N PHE A 25 4.03 8.27 -9.91
CA PHE A 25 2.86 8.59 -10.72
C PHE A 25 3.00 9.95 -11.40
N ALA A 26 3.45 10.98 -10.68
CA ALA A 26 3.74 12.29 -11.25
C ALA A 26 4.83 12.21 -12.33
N ALA A 27 5.89 11.44 -12.08
CA ALA A 27 6.95 11.19 -13.06
C ALA A 27 6.45 10.43 -14.31
N ALA A 28 5.42 9.59 -14.16
CA ALA A 28 4.74 8.91 -15.26
C ALA A 28 3.71 9.80 -15.99
N GLY A 29 3.55 11.08 -15.59
CA GLY A 29 2.70 12.05 -16.24
C GLY A 29 1.26 12.12 -15.74
N ALA A 30 0.94 11.48 -14.62
CA ALA A 30 -0.38 11.60 -13.99
C ALA A 30 -0.54 12.94 -13.25
N GLU A 31 -1.77 13.43 -13.20
CA GLU A 31 -2.20 14.41 -12.21
C GLU A 31 -2.46 13.66 -10.90
N VAL A 32 -1.75 14.05 -9.82
CA VAL A 32 -1.76 13.27 -8.59
C VAL A 32 -2.37 14.09 -7.45
N VAL A 33 -3.40 13.55 -6.82
CA VAL A 33 -3.96 14.06 -5.57
C VAL A 33 -3.55 13.11 -4.45
N VAL A 34 -2.85 13.62 -3.44
CA VAL A 34 -2.55 12.88 -2.22
C VAL A 34 -3.43 13.34 -1.08
N CYS A 35 -3.94 12.41 -0.30
CA CYS A 35 -4.70 12.76 0.89
C CYS A 35 -4.09 12.12 2.14
N ALA A 36 -4.05 12.90 3.21
CA ALA A 36 -3.59 12.49 4.52
C ALA A 36 -4.06 13.50 5.58
N ARG A 37 -3.95 13.15 6.86
CA ARG A 37 -4.32 14.05 7.96
C ARG A 37 -3.42 15.27 8.12
N ARG A 38 -2.20 15.20 7.57
CA ARG A 38 -1.20 16.28 7.65
C ARG A 38 -0.54 16.47 6.29
N PRO A 39 -0.19 17.70 5.90
CA PRO A 39 0.52 17.96 4.66
C PRO A 39 1.91 17.27 4.65
N PRO A 40 2.50 17.09 3.48
CA PRO A 40 3.86 16.61 3.37
C PRO A 40 4.84 17.66 3.91
N GLU A 41 5.93 17.22 4.55
CA GLU A 41 7.01 18.11 5.00
C GLU A 41 7.69 18.79 3.81
N VAL A 42 7.86 18.05 2.71
CA VAL A 42 8.41 18.55 1.45
C VAL A 42 7.37 18.32 0.36
N PRO A 43 6.77 19.40 -0.19
CA PRO A 43 5.84 19.29 -1.30
C PRO A 43 6.48 18.63 -2.52
N VAL A 44 5.73 17.76 -3.20
CA VAL A 44 6.16 17.14 -4.45
C VAL A 44 5.58 17.93 -5.61
N ARG A 45 6.42 18.33 -6.58
CA ARG A 45 5.98 19.07 -7.76
C ARG A 45 4.96 18.24 -8.56
N GLY A 46 3.83 18.85 -8.92
CA GLY A 46 2.77 18.18 -9.69
C GLY A 46 1.88 17.25 -8.84
N VAL A 47 1.95 17.39 -7.50
CA VAL A 47 1.12 16.63 -6.56
C VAL A 47 0.31 17.62 -5.73
N GLU A 48 -1.00 17.50 -5.80
CA GLU A 48 -1.94 18.27 -4.98
C GLU A 48 -2.17 17.57 -3.64
N PHE A 49 -2.26 18.31 -2.54
CA PHE A 49 -2.56 17.78 -1.21
C PHE A 49 -3.96 18.17 -0.76
N MET A 50 -4.72 17.19 -0.27
CA MET A 50 -6.01 17.38 0.39
C MET A 50 -6.00 16.77 1.79
N ALA A 51 -6.37 17.55 2.80
CA ALA A 51 -6.45 17.06 4.19
C ALA A 51 -7.63 16.09 4.33
N LEU A 52 -7.35 14.86 4.78
CA LEU A 52 -8.37 13.81 4.93
C LEU A 52 -7.96 12.78 5.98
N ASP A 53 -8.89 12.42 6.87
CA ASP A 53 -8.86 11.13 7.57
C ASP A 53 -9.71 10.12 6.79
N VAL A 54 -9.09 9.08 6.26
CA VAL A 54 -9.77 8.04 5.45
C VAL A 54 -10.83 7.24 6.22
N ARG A 55 -10.92 7.41 7.54
CA ARG A 55 -11.95 6.80 8.39
C ARG A 55 -13.21 7.68 8.51
N ASP A 56 -13.11 8.94 8.14
CA ASP A 56 -14.24 9.87 8.09
C ASP A 56 -14.97 9.69 6.75
N ARG A 57 -16.13 9.02 6.80
CA ARG A 57 -16.90 8.67 5.61
C ARG A 57 -17.45 9.89 4.88
N ASP A 58 -17.86 10.91 5.61
CA ASP A 58 -18.43 12.13 5.02
C ASP A 58 -17.33 12.94 4.33
N ALA A 59 -16.17 13.07 4.97
CA ALA A 59 -15.00 13.70 4.37
C ALA A 59 -14.50 12.94 3.13
N VAL A 60 -14.52 11.60 3.15
CA VAL A 60 -14.19 10.78 1.99
C VAL A 60 -15.18 11.02 0.84
N ALA A 61 -16.48 11.03 1.11
CA ALA A 61 -17.50 11.31 0.10
C ALA A 61 -17.33 12.72 -0.49
N ALA A 62 -17.10 13.73 0.36
CA ALA A 62 -16.87 15.12 -0.08
C ALA A 62 -15.60 15.24 -0.96
N LEU A 63 -14.52 14.52 -0.64
CA LEU A 63 -13.31 14.48 -1.49
C LEU A 63 -13.67 14.07 -2.91
N PHE A 64 -14.32 12.91 -3.09
CA PHE A 64 -14.64 12.40 -4.43
C PHE A 64 -15.70 13.24 -5.14
N ALA A 65 -16.64 13.84 -4.43
CA ALA A 65 -17.61 14.78 -5.01
C ALA A 65 -16.95 16.05 -5.56
N ALA A 66 -15.83 16.49 -4.97
CA ALA A 66 -15.10 17.67 -5.43
C ALA A 66 -14.16 17.41 -6.63
N LEU A 67 -13.79 16.15 -6.89
CA LEU A 67 -12.90 15.78 -7.98
C LEU A 67 -13.69 15.63 -9.29
N PRO A 68 -13.22 16.21 -10.42
CA PRO A 68 -13.92 16.07 -11.70
C PRO A 68 -13.78 14.67 -12.30
N ARG A 69 -12.67 13.98 -11.98
CA ARG A 69 -12.31 12.67 -12.53
C ARG A 69 -11.36 11.92 -11.59
N VAL A 70 -11.46 10.60 -11.56
CA VAL A 70 -10.47 9.71 -10.96
C VAL A 70 -10.32 8.49 -11.86
N ASP A 71 -9.11 8.26 -12.35
CA ASP A 71 -8.73 7.10 -13.18
C ASP A 71 -8.05 6.01 -12.37
N VAL A 72 -7.32 6.40 -11.33
CA VAL A 72 -6.56 5.47 -10.49
C VAL A 72 -6.77 5.81 -9.02
N LEU A 73 -7.11 4.81 -8.23
CA LEU A 73 -7.13 4.90 -6.78
C LEU A 73 -6.02 4.02 -6.20
N VAL A 74 -5.19 4.60 -5.33
CA VAL A 74 -4.21 3.85 -4.54
C VAL A 74 -4.60 3.91 -3.06
N ASN A 75 -5.06 2.79 -2.53
CA ASN A 75 -5.32 2.60 -1.11
C ASN A 75 -4.03 2.23 -0.38
N ASN A 76 -3.29 3.27 0.03
CA ASN A 76 -2.02 3.11 0.75
C ASN A 76 -2.11 3.52 2.22
N ALA A 77 -3.02 4.41 2.61
CA ALA A 77 -3.17 4.81 4.01
C ALA A 77 -3.32 3.59 4.92
N GLY A 78 -2.45 3.49 5.92
CA GLY A 78 -2.43 2.32 6.78
C GLY A 78 -1.25 2.33 7.75
N GLY A 79 -1.07 1.18 8.41
CA GLY A 79 -0.02 0.95 9.40
C GLY A 79 -0.60 0.63 10.78
N GLY A 80 0.29 0.29 11.69
CA GLY A 80 -0.06 0.02 13.07
C GLY A 80 1.20 0.01 13.94
N PRO A 81 1.10 0.40 15.22
CA PRO A 81 2.22 0.28 16.14
C PRO A 81 2.49 -1.17 16.47
N TYR A 82 3.77 -1.49 16.72
CA TYR A 82 4.13 -2.79 17.31
C TYR A 82 3.45 -2.95 18.67
N ARG A 83 2.68 -4.03 18.86
CA ARG A 83 2.02 -4.38 20.11
C ARG A 83 1.61 -5.84 20.11
N LEU A 84 1.99 -6.59 21.13
CA LEU A 84 1.51 -7.96 21.31
C LEU A 84 -0.01 -7.96 21.58
N LEU A 85 -0.69 -9.05 21.22
CA LEU A 85 -2.16 -9.13 21.34
C LEU A 85 -2.65 -8.87 22.77
N ALA A 86 -1.98 -9.43 23.76
CA ALA A 86 -2.35 -9.29 25.16
C ALA A 86 -2.03 -7.89 25.76
N ASP A 87 -1.21 -7.07 25.07
CA ASP A 87 -0.77 -5.77 25.56
C ASP A 87 -1.70 -4.62 25.13
N ALA A 88 -2.83 -4.94 24.51
CA ALA A 88 -3.81 -3.96 24.09
C ALA A 88 -5.23 -4.51 24.17
N ASP A 89 -6.20 -3.63 24.37
CA ASP A 89 -7.62 -3.95 24.37
C ASP A 89 -8.17 -4.21 22.94
N ALA A 90 -9.34 -4.83 22.87
CA ALA A 90 -10.03 -5.11 21.61
C ALA A 90 -10.32 -3.85 20.79
N ALA A 91 -10.62 -2.71 21.45
CA ALA A 91 -10.93 -1.46 20.78
C ALA A 91 -9.69 -0.91 20.04
N ARG A 92 -8.50 -1.10 20.61
CA ARG A 92 -7.24 -0.70 19.94
C ARG A 92 -6.96 -1.56 18.72
N HIS A 93 -7.17 -2.87 18.81
CA HIS A 93 -7.04 -3.77 17.66
C HIS A 93 -8.10 -3.46 16.58
N ALA A 94 -9.34 -3.18 16.97
CA ALA A 94 -10.41 -2.79 16.04
C ALA A 94 -10.04 -1.53 15.24
N ARG A 95 -9.43 -0.51 15.86
CA ARG A 95 -8.95 0.70 15.16
C ARG A 95 -7.86 0.39 14.12
N VAL A 96 -7.04 -0.64 14.33
CA VAL A 96 -6.05 -1.08 13.34
C VAL A 96 -6.75 -1.74 12.14
N ILE A 97 -7.76 -2.57 12.40
CA ILE A 97 -8.57 -3.21 11.34
C ILE A 97 -9.35 -2.14 10.57
N GLU A 98 -9.97 -1.20 11.26
CA GLU A 98 -10.69 -0.08 10.65
C GLU A 98 -9.81 0.68 9.66
N LEU A 99 -8.61 1.09 10.06
CA LEU A 99 -7.71 1.84 9.19
C LEU A 99 -7.19 1.03 8.00
N ASN A 100 -6.88 -0.27 8.20
CA ASN A 100 -6.15 -1.07 7.21
C ASN A 100 -7.07 -1.94 6.32
N LEU A 101 -8.36 -2.07 6.65
CA LEU A 101 -9.33 -2.85 5.89
C LEU A 101 -10.60 -2.06 5.58
N LEU A 102 -11.28 -1.51 6.59
CA LEU A 102 -12.57 -0.85 6.38
C LEU A 102 -12.42 0.51 5.68
N ALA A 103 -11.39 1.29 6.02
CA ALA A 103 -11.15 2.57 5.34
C ALA A 103 -10.85 2.39 3.84
N PRO A 104 -9.97 1.46 3.39
CA PRO A 104 -9.82 1.15 1.96
C PRO A 104 -11.13 0.77 1.26
N LEU A 105 -11.99 -0.01 1.91
CA LEU A 105 -13.32 -0.32 1.38
C LEU A 105 -14.16 0.94 1.19
N THR A 106 -14.27 1.78 2.24
CA THR A 106 -15.03 3.04 2.20
C THR A 106 -14.54 3.97 1.10
N VAL A 107 -13.22 4.16 0.99
CA VAL A 107 -12.60 5.01 -0.03
C VAL A 107 -12.86 4.46 -1.43
N SER A 108 -12.75 3.14 -1.61
CA SER A 108 -12.99 2.50 -2.91
C SER A 108 -14.44 2.63 -3.37
N LEU A 109 -15.41 2.45 -2.46
CA LEU A 109 -16.83 2.64 -2.75
C LEU A 109 -17.14 4.09 -3.15
N ALA A 110 -16.56 5.07 -2.46
CA ALA A 110 -16.75 6.48 -2.80
C ALA A 110 -16.13 6.86 -4.17
N ALA A 111 -15.06 6.20 -4.57
CA ALA A 111 -14.39 6.41 -5.86
C ALA A 111 -15.05 5.65 -7.03
N TYR A 112 -15.92 4.68 -6.74
CA TYR A 112 -16.38 3.67 -7.70
C TYR A 112 -16.96 4.28 -9.00
N ASP A 113 -17.84 5.26 -8.89
CA ASP A 113 -18.47 5.87 -10.08
C ASP A 113 -17.48 6.61 -10.99
N HIS A 114 -16.44 7.24 -10.40
CA HIS A 114 -15.36 7.84 -11.19
C HIS A 114 -14.54 6.76 -11.90
N LEU A 115 -14.12 5.74 -11.17
CA LEU A 115 -13.32 4.64 -11.69
C LEU A 115 -14.06 3.90 -12.81
N ARG A 116 -15.35 3.61 -12.63
CA ARG A 116 -16.21 2.96 -13.63
C ARG A 116 -16.30 3.77 -14.92
N ARG A 117 -16.58 5.08 -14.81
CA ARG A 117 -16.62 5.98 -15.99
C ARG A 117 -15.30 6.07 -16.73
N ALA A 118 -14.19 6.02 -15.99
CA ALA A 118 -12.84 6.10 -16.54
C ALA A 118 -12.30 4.75 -17.05
N LYS A 119 -13.00 3.63 -16.82
CA LYS A 119 -12.47 2.27 -16.96
C LYS A 119 -11.12 2.13 -16.23
N GLY A 120 -11.11 2.59 -15.00
CA GLY A 120 -9.91 2.84 -14.20
C GLY A 120 -9.37 1.62 -13.48
N SER A 121 -8.52 1.90 -12.49
CA SER A 121 -7.91 0.84 -11.69
C SER A 121 -7.77 1.22 -10.22
N VAL A 122 -7.85 0.20 -9.36
CA VAL A 122 -7.55 0.29 -7.92
C VAL A 122 -6.28 -0.51 -7.63
N VAL A 123 -5.35 0.11 -6.91
CA VAL A 123 -4.17 -0.54 -6.36
C VAL A 123 -4.28 -0.54 -4.83
N MET A 124 -4.39 -1.73 -4.25
CA MET A 124 -4.35 -1.91 -2.80
C MET A 124 -2.91 -2.11 -2.34
N VAL A 125 -2.45 -1.36 -1.36
CA VAL A 125 -1.15 -1.58 -0.74
C VAL A 125 -1.30 -2.57 0.41
N GLY A 126 -1.07 -3.83 0.09
CA GLY A 126 -1.01 -4.97 1.00
C GLY A 126 0.31 -5.07 1.76
N SER A 127 0.57 -6.22 2.36
CA SER A 127 1.80 -6.49 3.12
C SER A 127 2.08 -7.98 3.19
N VAL A 128 3.36 -8.36 3.24
CA VAL A 128 3.80 -9.74 3.58
C VAL A 128 3.22 -10.21 4.92
N SER A 129 2.87 -9.28 5.82
CA SER A 129 2.20 -9.58 7.10
C SER A 129 0.82 -10.22 6.95
N GLY A 130 0.16 -10.06 5.79
CA GLY A 130 -1.11 -10.72 5.49
C GLY A 130 -0.96 -12.20 5.16
N GLY A 131 0.19 -12.62 4.68
CA GLY A 131 0.46 -13.99 4.24
C GLY A 131 1.23 -14.86 5.24
N ARG A 132 1.67 -14.29 6.38
CA ARG A 132 2.47 -15.00 7.38
C ARG A 132 2.13 -14.59 8.83
N PRO A 133 2.51 -15.37 9.84
CA PRO A 133 2.42 -14.92 11.23
C PRO A 133 3.16 -13.60 11.45
N SER A 134 2.51 -12.67 12.14
CA SER A 134 3.06 -11.32 12.39
C SER A 134 2.94 -10.95 13.87
N PRO A 135 3.81 -11.52 14.74
CA PRO A 135 3.86 -11.17 16.16
C PRO A 135 4.07 -9.67 16.35
N GLY A 136 3.34 -9.07 17.29
CA GLY A 136 3.35 -7.62 17.53
C GLY A 136 2.57 -6.78 16.51
N SER A 137 2.05 -7.40 15.44
CA SER A 137 1.21 -6.74 14.44
C SER A 137 0.06 -7.63 13.94
N ALA A 138 -0.47 -8.51 14.80
CA ALA A 138 -1.45 -9.52 14.41
C ALA A 138 -2.74 -8.91 13.81
N ALA A 139 -3.31 -7.86 14.42
CA ALA A 139 -4.49 -7.18 13.88
C ALA A 139 -4.21 -6.50 12.51
N TYR A 140 -3.00 -5.98 12.32
CA TYR A 140 -2.56 -5.45 11.04
C TYR A 140 -2.42 -6.56 9.99
N GLY A 141 -1.78 -7.69 10.34
CA GLY A 141 -1.65 -8.84 9.45
C GLY A 141 -3.02 -9.38 9.02
N ALA A 142 -3.94 -9.55 9.98
CA ALA A 142 -5.31 -9.98 9.68
C ALA A 142 -6.04 -9.00 8.76
N ALA A 143 -5.90 -7.68 8.98
CA ALA A 143 -6.49 -6.66 8.12
C ALA A 143 -5.89 -6.70 6.70
N LYS A 144 -4.58 -6.92 6.54
CA LYS A 144 -3.93 -7.02 5.24
C LYS A 144 -4.28 -8.30 4.48
N ALA A 145 -4.47 -9.43 5.18
CA ALA A 145 -5.03 -10.65 4.59
C ALA A 145 -6.47 -10.42 4.08
N GLY A 146 -7.31 -9.76 4.91
CA GLY A 146 -8.66 -9.37 4.53
C GLY A 146 -8.69 -8.40 3.34
N LEU A 147 -7.77 -7.43 3.31
CA LEU A 147 -7.64 -6.46 2.21
C LEU A 147 -7.31 -7.15 0.88
N GLU A 148 -6.44 -8.15 0.90
CA GLU A 148 -6.07 -8.92 -0.29
C GLU A 148 -7.25 -9.74 -0.80
N ASN A 149 -8.03 -10.37 0.10
CA ASN A 149 -9.25 -11.08 -0.28
C ASN A 149 -10.32 -10.12 -0.81
N LEU A 150 -10.51 -8.97 -0.16
CA LEU A 150 -11.42 -7.91 -0.61
C LEU A 150 -11.08 -7.44 -2.02
N ALA A 151 -9.80 -7.22 -2.32
CA ALA A 151 -9.35 -6.82 -3.65
C ALA A 151 -9.72 -7.84 -4.73
N ARG A 152 -9.58 -9.15 -4.43
CA ARG A 152 -9.99 -10.23 -5.35
C ARG A 152 -11.50 -10.23 -5.60
N SER A 153 -12.31 -10.04 -4.57
CA SER A 153 -13.77 -9.94 -4.70
C SER A 153 -14.17 -8.72 -5.54
N MET A 154 -13.61 -7.55 -5.22
CA MET A 154 -13.84 -6.33 -6.01
C MET A 154 -13.43 -6.47 -7.47
N ALA A 155 -12.34 -7.18 -7.76
CA ALA A 155 -11.89 -7.43 -9.13
C ALA A 155 -12.93 -8.21 -9.97
N VAL A 156 -13.67 -9.12 -9.33
CA VAL A 156 -14.75 -9.88 -9.98
C VAL A 156 -16.01 -9.04 -10.11
N GLU A 157 -16.40 -8.35 -9.03
CA GLU A 157 -17.66 -7.59 -8.99
C GLU A 157 -17.63 -6.33 -9.88
N TRP A 158 -16.45 -5.71 -10.04
CA TRP A 158 -16.29 -4.44 -10.75
C TRP A 158 -15.84 -4.61 -12.22
N ALA A 159 -15.57 -5.85 -12.61
CA ALA A 159 -15.31 -6.17 -14.02
C ALA A 159 -16.59 -5.96 -14.87
N PRO A 160 -16.46 -5.55 -16.14
CA PRO A 160 -15.22 -5.28 -16.88
C PRO A 160 -14.70 -3.84 -16.75
N ASP A 161 -15.32 -3.02 -15.92
CA ASP A 161 -15.10 -1.56 -15.94
C ASP A 161 -13.90 -1.13 -15.09
N VAL A 162 -13.61 -1.83 -13.97
CA VAL A 162 -12.54 -1.45 -13.05
C VAL A 162 -11.66 -2.65 -12.75
N ARG A 163 -10.35 -2.49 -12.91
CA ARG A 163 -9.34 -3.48 -12.47
C ARG A 163 -8.95 -3.22 -11.02
N VAL A 164 -8.83 -4.28 -10.23
CA VAL A 164 -8.41 -4.17 -8.83
C VAL A 164 -7.27 -5.14 -8.56
N ASN A 165 -6.12 -4.65 -8.08
CA ASN A 165 -4.95 -5.45 -7.79
C ASN A 165 -4.32 -5.05 -6.46
N THR A 166 -3.54 -5.95 -5.88
CA THR A 166 -2.82 -5.73 -4.63
C THR A 166 -1.32 -5.78 -4.86
N LEU A 167 -0.58 -4.83 -4.27
CA LEU A 167 0.85 -4.91 -4.07
C LEU A 167 1.12 -5.52 -2.70
N VAL A 168 1.70 -6.69 -2.63
CA VAL A 168 2.12 -7.31 -1.37
C VAL A 168 3.52 -6.83 -1.04
N VAL A 169 3.59 -5.80 -0.21
CA VAL A 169 4.82 -5.07 0.07
C VAL A 169 5.58 -5.69 1.24
N GLY A 170 6.88 -5.89 1.05
CA GLY A 170 7.80 -6.34 2.08
C GLY A 170 8.30 -5.22 2.99
N MET A 171 9.55 -5.35 3.41
CA MET A 171 10.21 -4.37 4.26
C MET A 171 10.73 -3.20 3.42
N VAL A 172 10.31 -1.98 3.76
CA VAL A 172 10.64 -0.76 3.02
C VAL A 172 11.43 0.20 3.90
N ARG A 173 12.49 0.78 3.37
CA ARG A 173 13.26 1.85 4.00
C ARG A 173 12.49 3.16 3.84
N THR A 174 11.78 3.55 4.89
CA THR A 174 11.07 4.83 4.97
C THR A 174 11.70 5.71 6.05
N GLU A 175 11.25 6.96 6.15
CA GLU A 175 11.68 7.91 7.20
C GLU A 175 11.41 7.36 8.62
N LEU A 176 10.43 6.47 8.75
CA LEU A 176 10.04 5.84 10.01
C LEU A 176 10.57 4.42 10.19
N ALA A 177 11.49 3.97 9.34
CA ALA A 177 12.05 2.61 9.41
C ALA A 177 12.72 2.33 10.78
N HIS A 178 13.28 3.35 11.41
CA HIS A 178 13.89 3.26 12.75
C HIS A 178 12.89 2.83 13.84
N LEU A 179 11.60 3.13 13.69
CA LEU A 179 10.56 2.69 14.64
C LEU A 179 10.29 1.18 14.58
N HIS A 180 10.68 0.52 13.48
CA HIS A 180 10.46 -0.90 13.26
C HIS A 180 11.76 -1.72 13.34
N TYR A 181 12.87 -1.16 12.87
CA TYR A 181 14.14 -1.88 12.70
C TYR A 181 15.26 -1.36 13.58
N GLY A 182 15.02 -0.26 14.33
CA GLY A 182 16.00 0.38 15.20
C GLY A 182 16.99 1.26 14.42
N ASP A 183 18.26 1.26 14.87
CA ASP A 183 19.32 2.05 14.26
C ASP A 183 19.81 1.44 12.91
N GLU A 184 20.82 2.04 12.28
CA GLU A 184 21.39 1.56 11.02
C GLU A 184 21.94 0.12 11.11
N ARG A 185 22.36 -0.33 12.28
CA ARG A 185 22.78 -1.73 12.48
C ARG A 185 21.58 -2.66 12.38
N GLY A 186 20.46 -2.30 13.01
CA GLY A 186 19.19 -3.02 12.92
C GLY A 186 18.67 -3.06 11.49
N VAL A 187 18.63 -1.91 10.81
CA VAL A 187 18.26 -1.81 9.39
C VAL A 187 19.16 -2.70 8.52
N GLY A 188 20.48 -2.68 8.74
CA GLY A 188 21.43 -3.53 8.02
C GLY A 188 21.22 -5.03 8.30
N ALA A 189 20.92 -5.40 9.57
CA ALA A 189 20.62 -6.78 9.92
C ALA A 189 19.36 -7.29 9.23
N VAL A 190 18.29 -6.49 9.24
CA VAL A 190 17.04 -6.82 8.55
C VAL A 190 17.22 -6.88 7.02
N SER A 191 18.01 -5.99 6.43
CA SER A 191 18.33 -6.01 5.00
C SER A 191 18.94 -7.36 4.55
N ARG A 192 19.77 -7.98 5.38
CA ARG A 192 20.38 -9.29 5.09
C ARG A 192 19.40 -10.46 5.11
N THR A 193 18.22 -10.30 5.73
CA THR A 193 17.17 -11.32 5.70
C THR A 193 16.39 -11.32 4.39
N VAL A 194 16.47 -10.25 3.61
CA VAL A 194 15.85 -10.13 2.30
C VAL A 194 16.76 -10.73 1.25
N PRO A 195 16.28 -11.67 0.40
CA PRO A 195 17.14 -12.32 -0.63
C PRO A 195 17.83 -11.34 -1.59
N LEU A 196 17.20 -10.20 -1.94
CA LEU A 196 17.85 -9.15 -2.73
C LEU A 196 18.88 -8.31 -1.94
N GLY A 197 19.16 -8.62 -0.68
CA GLY A 197 20.20 -8.00 0.14
C GLY A 197 19.93 -6.57 0.60
N ARG A 198 18.76 -6.02 0.33
CA ARG A 198 18.35 -4.67 0.75
C ARG A 198 16.88 -4.58 1.09
N LEU A 199 16.51 -3.59 1.87
CA LEU A 199 15.11 -3.17 1.98
C LEU A 199 14.66 -2.55 0.64
N ALA A 200 13.36 -2.65 0.33
CA ALA A 200 12.80 -1.89 -0.77
C ALA A 200 12.86 -0.38 -0.46
N GLU A 201 13.04 0.41 -1.49
CA GLU A 201 12.83 1.86 -1.42
C GLU A 201 11.38 2.19 -1.83
N PRO A 202 10.81 3.32 -1.36
CA PRO A 202 9.47 3.74 -1.79
C PRO A 202 9.29 3.79 -3.32
N ALA A 203 10.36 4.05 -4.07
CA ALA A 203 10.35 4.07 -5.54
C ALA A 203 10.15 2.66 -6.14
N ASP A 204 10.64 1.59 -5.49
CA ASP A 204 10.42 0.21 -5.97
C ASP A 204 8.92 -0.11 -5.96
N VAL A 205 8.22 0.29 -4.88
CA VAL A 205 6.76 0.13 -4.77
C VAL A 205 6.03 1.05 -5.75
N GLY A 206 6.54 2.28 -5.94
CA GLY A 206 6.01 3.24 -6.90
C GLY A 206 6.04 2.72 -8.33
N ALA A 207 7.14 2.11 -8.76
CA ALA A 207 7.28 1.51 -10.10
C ALA A 207 6.25 0.39 -10.33
N ALA A 208 6.07 -0.49 -9.34
CA ALA A 208 5.06 -1.56 -9.40
C ALA A 208 3.62 -1.00 -9.43
N ALA A 209 3.35 0.08 -8.69
CA ALA A 209 2.05 0.75 -8.70
C ALA A 209 1.76 1.39 -10.07
N VAL A 210 2.73 2.07 -10.69
CA VAL A 210 2.61 2.60 -12.06
C VAL A 210 2.31 1.49 -13.06
N PHE A 211 3.00 0.34 -12.97
CA PHE A 211 2.72 -0.80 -13.83
C PHE A 211 1.27 -1.26 -13.71
N LEU A 212 0.78 -1.54 -12.49
CA LEU A 212 -0.59 -2.01 -12.29
C LEU A 212 -1.65 -0.97 -12.68
N ALA A 213 -1.32 0.32 -12.59
CA ALA A 213 -2.21 1.40 -13.00
C ALA A 213 -2.22 1.64 -14.51
N SER A 214 -1.20 1.21 -15.24
CA SER A 214 -1.02 1.47 -16.67
C SER A 214 -1.75 0.46 -17.57
N ASP A 215 -1.79 0.76 -18.88
CA ASP A 215 -2.35 -0.15 -19.90
C ASP A 215 -1.50 -1.42 -20.10
N ALA A 216 -0.23 -1.41 -19.66
CA ALA A 216 0.60 -2.63 -19.64
C ALA A 216 0.02 -3.73 -18.74
N ALA A 217 -0.85 -3.37 -17.79
CA ALA A 217 -1.58 -4.29 -16.91
C ALA A 217 -3.06 -4.46 -17.30
N ALA A 218 -3.45 -4.17 -18.55
CA ALA A 218 -4.85 -4.16 -18.98
C ALA A 218 -5.58 -5.50 -18.76
N TYR A 219 -4.87 -6.62 -18.77
CA TYR A 219 -5.44 -7.97 -18.54
C TYR A 219 -5.11 -8.52 -17.14
N ILE A 220 -4.66 -7.64 -16.21
CA ILE A 220 -4.34 -8.02 -14.82
C ILE A 220 -5.38 -7.40 -13.89
N SER A 221 -6.23 -8.25 -13.31
CA SER A 221 -7.21 -7.91 -12.28
C SER A 221 -7.35 -9.05 -11.29
N GLY A 222 -7.44 -8.77 -10.00
CA GLY A 222 -7.47 -9.74 -8.91
C GLY A 222 -6.09 -10.29 -8.51
N ALA A 223 -5.00 -9.78 -9.08
CA ALA A 223 -3.66 -10.24 -8.80
C ALA A 223 -3.09 -9.65 -7.50
N SER A 224 -2.23 -10.47 -6.85
CA SER A 224 -1.38 -10.07 -5.73
C SER A 224 0.07 -10.07 -6.21
N LEU A 225 0.58 -8.89 -6.55
CA LEU A 225 1.96 -8.71 -7.02
C LEU A 225 2.90 -8.55 -5.82
N GLN A 226 3.84 -9.48 -5.68
CA GLN A 226 4.84 -9.46 -4.60
C GLN A 226 5.90 -8.40 -4.87
N VAL A 227 6.08 -7.46 -3.95
CA VAL A 227 7.11 -6.41 -3.97
C VAL A 227 7.92 -6.49 -2.68
N HIS A 228 8.71 -7.55 -2.52
CA HIS A 228 9.35 -7.90 -1.25
C HIS A 228 10.78 -8.48 -1.40
N GLY A 229 11.39 -8.36 -2.56
CA GLY A 229 12.79 -8.75 -2.76
C GLY A 229 13.10 -10.25 -2.60
N GLY A 230 12.12 -11.12 -2.90
CA GLY A 230 12.22 -12.57 -2.70
C GLY A 230 11.61 -13.07 -1.39
N GLY A 231 11.05 -12.15 -0.57
CA GLY A 231 10.44 -12.48 0.73
C GLY A 231 11.44 -12.49 1.88
N GLU A 232 11.33 -13.46 2.75
CA GLU A 232 12.23 -13.67 3.88
C GLU A 232 12.85 -15.07 3.80
N ARG A 233 14.15 -15.14 4.03
CA ARG A 233 14.82 -16.42 4.10
C ARG A 233 14.30 -17.23 5.30
N PRO A 234 13.91 -18.50 5.12
CA PRO A 234 13.45 -19.32 6.23
C PRO A 234 14.54 -19.49 7.29
N LEU A 235 14.24 -19.16 8.56
CA LEU A 235 15.19 -19.21 9.68
C LEU A 235 15.81 -20.59 9.89
N PHE A 236 15.11 -21.69 9.57
CA PHE A 236 15.66 -23.03 9.74
C PHE A 236 16.88 -23.28 8.86
N LEU A 237 17.01 -22.60 7.71
CA LEU A 237 18.18 -22.72 6.84
C LEU A 237 19.46 -22.18 7.52
N ASP A 238 19.32 -21.17 8.39
CA ASP A 238 20.45 -20.63 9.14
C ASP A 238 20.81 -21.52 10.34
N ALA A 239 19.85 -22.29 10.86
CA ALA A 239 20.08 -23.25 11.95
C ALA A 239 20.58 -24.61 11.45
N ALA A 240 20.27 -24.98 10.20
CA ALA A 240 20.70 -26.26 9.64
C ALA A 240 22.23 -26.33 9.47
N THR A 241 22.82 -27.46 9.83
CA THR A 241 24.25 -27.72 9.63
C THR A 241 24.55 -28.44 8.32
N ALA A 242 23.53 -29.06 7.68
CA ALA A 242 23.65 -29.60 6.33
C ALA A 242 23.78 -28.43 5.31
N HIS A 243 24.61 -28.61 4.30
CA HIS A 243 24.85 -27.62 3.22
C HIS A 243 25.61 -26.33 3.66
N ARG A 244 26.38 -26.39 4.76
CA ARG A 244 27.31 -25.31 5.16
C ARG A 244 28.70 -25.44 4.54
N GLU A 245 28.91 -26.44 3.69
CA GLU A 245 30.15 -26.57 2.94
C GLU A 245 30.01 -25.85 1.60
N THR A 246 30.45 -24.63 1.57
CA THR A 246 31.27 -23.97 0.51
C THR A 246 31.51 -22.52 0.87
#